data_3f5da79bdb346578951fdf100136b33d
#
_entry.id   3f5da79bdb346578951fdf100136b33d
#
_cell.length_a   1.000
_cell.length_b   1.000
_cell.length_c   1.000
_cell.angle_alpha   90.00
_cell.angle_beta   90.00
_cell.angle_gamma   90.00
#
_symmetry.space_group_name_H-M   'P 1'
#
loop_
_entity.id
_entity.type
_entity.pdbx_description
1 polymer ?
#
loop_
_entity_poly.entity_id
_entity_poly.type
_entity_poly.pdbx_seq_one_letter_code
_entity_poly.pdbx_strand_id
1 'polypeptide(L)'
;MIASGLVFFSLVYSRAERKRTERGRNVMRISSEKISTDQAEFQKKIDEKYMRQAIRQAKKAYELDETPIGCVIVREGKVIGRGYNRRNTDKNPLAHAEITAIRKASRKLGDWRLEECTLYVTLEPCQMCAGAIVQSRVARVVA
;
A
#
# COMPACT_ATOMS: atom_id res chain seq x y z
N MET A 1 18.69 20.25 10.41
CA MET A 1 18.04 19.38 11.41
C MET A 1 16.82 18.73 10.76
N ILE A 2 17.02 17.64 10.03
CA ILE A 2 15.93 16.82 9.45
C ILE A 2 16.37 15.37 9.61
N ALA A 3 16.06 14.79 10.75
CA ALA A 3 16.29 13.36 11.00
C ALA A 3 15.33 12.86 12.09
N SER A 4 14.02 12.78 11.80
CA SER A 4 13.04 12.21 12.74
C SER A 4 11.86 11.52 12.07
N GLY A 5 11.86 11.37 10.73
CA GLY A 5 10.73 10.78 9.99
C GLY A 5 10.78 9.25 9.83
N LEU A 6 11.96 8.63 9.91
CA LEU A 6 12.09 7.21 9.54
C LEU A 6 11.81 6.21 10.68
N VAL A 7 11.72 6.65 11.93
CA VAL A 7 11.59 5.72 13.08
C VAL A 7 10.15 5.31 13.37
N PHE A 8 9.16 6.08 12.92
CA PHE A 8 7.74 5.81 13.25
C PHE A 8 7.10 4.70 12.39
N PHE A 9 7.60 4.45 11.19
CA PHE A 9 7.02 3.44 10.28
C PHE A 9 7.41 2.00 10.64
N SER A 10 8.56 1.80 11.29
CA SER A 10 9.04 0.46 11.66
C SER A 10 8.33 -0.16 12.88
N LEU A 11 7.74 0.65 13.76
CA LEU A 11 7.22 0.18 15.06
C LEU A 11 5.75 -0.33 15.02
N VAL A 12 5.00 -0.01 13.98
CA VAL A 12 3.59 -0.43 13.87
C VAL A 12 3.45 -1.84 13.27
N TYR A 13 4.46 -2.33 12.57
CA TYR A 13 4.44 -3.62 11.87
C TYR A 13 4.81 -4.85 12.70
N SER A 14 5.34 -4.71 13.92
CA SER A 14 5.91 -5.84 14.66
C SER A 14 4.97 -6.55 15.64
N ARG A 15 3.69 -6.19 15.73
CA ARG A 15 2.79 -6.74 16.76
C ARG A 15 1.96 -7.95 16.32
N ALA A 16 1.99 -8.36 15.05
CA ALA A 16 1.21 -9.49 14.54
C ALA A 16 1.92 -10.85 14.60
N GLU A 17 3.22 -10.91 14.90
CA GLU A 17 4.03 -12.14 14.80
C GLU A 17 4.38 -12.82 16.13
N ARG A 18 3.85 -12.38 17.24
CA ARG A 18 4.12 -13.07 18.52
C ARG A 18 2.97 -13.93 19.00
N LYS A 19 2.78 -15.12 18.43
CA LYS A 19 2.26 -16.33 19.11
C LYS A 19 2.26 -17.52 18.14
N ARG A 20 3.39 -18.22 18.05
CA ARG A 20 3.42 -19.67 17.82
C ARG A 20 4.85 -20.17 18.01
N THR A 21 5.19 -20.49 19.23
CA THR A 21 6.44 -21.17 19.57
C THR A 21 6.17 -22.56 20.07
N GLU A 22 7.04 -23.45 19.65
CA GLU A 22 7.50 -24.64 20.31
C GLU A 22 6.62 -25.89 20.31
N ARG A 23 6.78 -26.70 19.26
CA ARG A 23 7.00 -28.16 19.37
C ARG A 23 7.41 -28.72 18.00
N GLY A 24 8.58 -29.32 17.92
CA GLY A 24 9.00 -30.09 16.73
C GLY A 24 10.42 -29.80 16.27
N ARG A 25 11.41 -30.15 17.09
CA ARG A 25 12.79 -30.23 16.65
C ARG A 25 12.95 -31.37 15.66
N ASN A 26 13.57 -31.07 14.55
CA ASN A 26 14.18 -32.01 13.60
C ASN A 26 13.32 -32.47 12.41
N VAL A 27 13.15 -31.58 11.40
CA VAL A 27 13.02 -31.99 9.99
C VAL A 27 13.60 -30.90 9.09
N MET A 28 14.71 -31.20 8.44
CA MET A 28 15.33 -30.56 7.28
C MET A 28 15.48 -29.04 7.26
N ARG A 29 16.66 -28.58 7.64
CA ARG A 29 17.14 -27.19 7.53
C ARG A 29 17.23 -26.63 6.10
N ILE A 30 17.00 -27.45 5.08
CA ILE A 30 17.11 -27.08 3.64
C ILE A 30 15.80 -26.55 3.05
N SER A 31 14.64 -26.76 3.70
CA SER A 31 13.34 -26.36 3.14
C SER A 31 12.89 -24.95 3.55
N SER A 32 13.36 -24.41 4.67
CA SER A 32 12.87 -23.11 5.18
C SER A 32 13.44 -21.91 4.40
N GLU A 33 14.72 -21.93 4.05
CA GLU A 33 15.35 -20.84 3.31
C GLU A 33 14.84 -20.75 1.86
N LYS A 34 14.68 -21.91 1.20
CA LYS A 34 14.17 -21.98 -0.17
C LYS A 34 12.68 -21.58 -0.25
N ILE A 35 11.87 -22.00 0.72
CA ILE A 35 10.47 -21.59 0.82
C ILE A 35 10.37 -20.09 1.07
N SER A 36 11.25 -19.50 1.89
CA SER A 36 11.30 -18.07 2.17
C SER A 36 11.67 -17.25 0.93
N THR A 37 12.65 -17.72 0.13
CA THR A 37 13.06 -17.03 -1.11
C THR A 37 11.98 -17.10 -2.18
N ASP A 38 11.35 -18.26 -2.36
CA ASP A 38 10.26 -18.44 -3.33
C ASP A 38 9.03 -17.59 -2.98
N GLN A 39 8.69 -17.47 -1.70
CA GLN A 39 7.61 -16.61 -1.22
C GLN A 39 7.92 -15.12 -1.44
N ALA A 40 9.16 -14.70 -1.19
CA ALA A 40 9.58 -13.31 -1.42
C ALA A 40 9.54 -12.95 -2.91
N GLU A 41 10.00 -13.86 -3.79
CA GLU A 41 9.94 -13.66 -5.24
C GLU A 41 8.49 -13.62 -5.74
N PHE A 42 7.64 -14.49 -5.25
CA PHE A 42 6.21 -14.48 -5.58
C PHE A 42 5.54 -13.17 -5.14
N GLN A 43 5.81 -12.69 -3.91
CA GLN A 43 5.27 -11.43 -3.43
C GLN A 43 5.77 -10.25 -4.28
N LYS A 44 7.04 -10.24 -4.67
CA LYS A 44 7.61 -9.24 -5.57
C LYS A 44 6.86 -9.17 -6.91
N LYS A 45 6.57 -10.31 -7.53
CA LYS A 45 5.80 -10.36 -8.79
C LYS A 45 4.38 -9.80 -8.63
N ILE A 46 3.75 -10.05 -7.48
CA ILE A 46 2.44 -9.49 -7.13
C ILE A 46 2.55 -7.97 -7.00
N ASP A 47 3.54 -7.47 -6.27
CA ASP A 47 3.75 -6.05 -6.04
C ASP A 47 4.03 -5.31 -7.35
N GLU A 48 4.88 -5.84 -8.20
CA GLU A 48 5.12 -5.29 -9.54
C GLU A 48 3.85 -5.23 -10.39
N LYS A 49 3.01 -6.25 -10.34
CA LYS A 49 1.73 -6.28 -11.07
C LYS A 49 0.82 -5.12 -10.68
N TYR A 50 0.70 -4.82 -9.39
CA TYR A 50 -0.18 -3.76 -8.90
C TYR A 50 0.48 -2.39 -8.98
N MET A 51 1.80 -2.30 -8.81
CA MET A 51 2.53 -1.06 -9.06
C MET A 51 2.40 -0.60 -10.53
N ARG A 52 2.45 -1.52 -11.51
CA ARG A 52 2.13 -1.18 -12.91
C ARG A 52 0.71 -0.62 -13.07
N GLN A 53 -0.25 -1.02 -12.23
CA GLN A 53 -1.59 -0.41 -12.26
C GLN A 53 -1.61 0.98 -11.62
N ALA A 54 -0.83 1.22 -10.56
CA ALA A 54 -0.65 2.55 -9.99
C ALA A 54 0.02 3.50 -11.00
N ILE A 55 1.05 3.03 -11.72
CA ILE A 55 1.70 3.79 -12.79
C ILE A 55 0.71 4.16 -13.91
N ARG A 56 -0.21 3.26 -14.27
CA ARG A 56 -1.27 3.61 -15.24
C ARG A 56 -2.21 4.70 -14.73
N GLN A 57 -2.42 4.81 -13.42
CA GLN A 57 -3.16 5.94 -12.86
C GLN A 57 -2.31 7.22 -12.89
N ALA A 58 -1.01 7.14 -12.59
CA ALA A 58 -0.11 8.29 -12.68
C ALA A 58 -0.07 8.90 -14.10
N LYS A 59 -0.10 8.06 -15.14
CA LYS A 59 -0.20 8.54 -16.53
C LYS A 59 -1.43 9.39 -16.78
N LYS A 60 -2.58 9.08 -16.16
CA LYS A 60 -3.79 9.90 -16.26
C LYS A 60 -3.65 11.26 -15.59
N ALA A 61 -2.89 11.35 -14.49
CA ALA A 61 -2.56 12.62 -13.88
C ALA A 61 -1.68 13.45 -14.85
N TYR A 62 -0.65 12.82 -15.42
CA TYR A 62 0.23 13.46 -16.39
C TYR A 62 -0.52 14.02 -17.61
N GLU A 63 -1.50 13.29 -18.15
CA GLU A 63 -2.35 13.71 -19.26
C GLU A 63 -3.21 14.95 -18.93
N LEU A 64 -3.38 15.26 -17.63
CA LEU A 64 -4.10 16.45 -17.14
C LEU A 64 -3.16 17.57 -16.65
N ASP A 65 -1.88 17.48 -16.95
CA ASP A 65 -0.84 18.41 -16.47
C ASP A 65 -0.76 18.48 -14.94
N GLU A 66 -1.07 17.36 -14.29
CA GLU A 66 -0.93 17.18 -12.86
C GLU A 66 0.37 16.44 -12.51
N THR A 67 0.84 16.59 -11.27
CA THR A 67 1.94 15.75 -10.78
C THR A 67 1.58 14.28 -10.97
N PRO A 68 2.42 13.46 -11.66
CA PRO A 68 2.07 12.10 -12.09
C PRO A 68 2.12 11.09 -10.94
N ILE A 69 1.17 11.21 -10.02
CA ILE A 69 0.98 10.30 -8.90
C ILE A 69 -0.27 9.48 -9.12
N GLY A 70 -0.13 8.17 -8.98
CA GLY A 70 -1.21 7.20 -9.09
C GLY A 70 -1.23 6.23 -7.92
N CYS A 71 -2.42 5.79 -7.55
CA CYS A 71 -2.63 4.89 -6.42
C CYS A 71 -3.68 3.82 -6.75
N VAL A 72 -3.45 2.59 -6.29
CA VAL A 72 -4.45 1.53 -6.29
C VAL A 72 -4.50 0.83 -4.94
N ILE A 73 -5.70 0.40 -4.53
CA ILE A 73 -5.92 -0.38 -3.32
C ILE A 73 -6.44 -1.76 -3.72
N VAL A 74 -5.82 -2.78 -3.16
CA VAL A 74 -6.05 -4.19 -3.49
C VAL A 74 -6.51 -4.94 -2.24
N ARG A 75 -7.55 -5.74 -2.36
CA ARG A 75 -7.99 -6.71 -1.38
C ARG A 75 -8.27 -8.05 -2.09
N GLU A 76 -7.80 -9.17 -1.53
CA GLU A 76 -8.03 -10.51 -2.07
C GLU A 76 -7.70 -10.63 -3.58
N GLY A 77 -6.58 -10.04 -4.00
CA GLY A 77 -6.14 -10.06 -5.39
C GLY A 77 -6.95 -9.18 -6.37
N LYS A 78 -7.94 -8.41 -5.87
CA LYS A 78 -8.79 -7.53 -6.67
C LYS A 78 -8.54 -6.06 -6.36
N VAL A 79 -8.44 -5.22 -7.39
CA VAL A 79 -8.38 -3.77 -7.19
C VAL A 79 -9.76 -3.24 -6.83
N ILE A 80 -9.87 -2.65 -5.64
CA ILE A 80 -11.11 -2.10 -5.09
C ILE A 80 -11.15 -0.57 -5.10
N GLY A 81 -10.00 0.11 -5.17
CA GLY A 81 -9.88 1.56 -5.27
C GLY A 81 -8.81 1.97 -6.27
N ARG A 82 -9.03 3.03 -7.02
CA ARG A 82 -8.07 3.66 -7.93
C ARG A 82 -8.14 5.17 -7.78
N GLY A 83 -6.99 5.82 -7.71
CA GLY A 83 -6.87 7.26 -7.67
C GLY A 83 -5.68 7.76 -8.47
N TYR A 84 -5.74 8.99 -8.89
CA TYR A 84 -4.63 9.74 -9.45
C TYR A 84 -4.75 11.20 -9.01
N ASN A 85 -3.64 11.92 -9.00
CA ASN A 85 -3.62 13.31 -8.56
C ASN A 85 -4.47 14.19 -9.47
N ARG A 86 -5.28 15.06 -8.83
CA ARG A 86 -6.18 16.01 -9.50
C ARG A 86 -6.26 17.35 -8.77
N ARG A 87 -5.23 17.66 -7.98
CA ARG A 87 -5.26 18.82 -7.10
C ARG A 87 -5.59 20.14 -7.83
N ASN A 88 -4.91 20.38 -8.94
CA ASN A 88 -5.11 21.60 -9.74
C ASN A 88 -6.41 21.52 -10.55
N THR A 89 -6.69 20.37 -11.16
CA THR A 89 -7.90 20.12 -11.97
C THR A 89 -9.16 20.29 -11.15
N ASP A 90 -9.21 19.71 -9.97
CA ASP A 90 -10.39 19.75 -9.08
C ASP A 90 -10.37 20.99 -8.16
N LYS A 91 -9.32 21.83 -8.20
CA LYS A 91 -9.08 22.97 -7.28
C LYS A 91 -9.28 22.55 -5.82
N ASN A 92 -8.81 21.35 -5.48
CA ASN A 92 -9.03 20.74 -4.19
C ASN A 92 -7.70 20.20 -3.62
N PRO A 93 -7.20 20.74 -2.49
CA PRO A 93 -5.93 20.31 -1.89
C PRO A 93 -5.97 18.86 -1.41
N LEU A 94 -7.15 18.26 -1.23
CA LEU A 94 -7.31 16.87 -0.81
C LEU A 94 -7.39 15.89 -1.99
N ALA A 95 -7.39 16.35 -3.24
CA ALA A 95 -7.54 15.50 -4.43
C ALA A 95 -6.24 14.76 -4.80
N HIS A 96 -5.57 14.18 -3.82
CA HIS A 96 -4.43 13.31 -4.00
C HIS A 96 -4.86 11.89 -4.42
N ALA A 97 -3.96 11.17 -5.07
CA ALA A 97 -4.20 9.82 -5.59
C ALA A 97 -4.68 8.86 -4.48
N GLU A 98 -3.99 8.89 -3.33
CA GLU A 98 -4.26 8.03 -2.19
C GLU A 98 -5.63 8.32 -1.57
N ILE A 99 -5.96 9.59 -1.34
CA ILE A 99 -7.25 10.01 -0.78
C ILE A 99 -8.39 9.55 -1.69
N THR A 100 -8.22 9.73 -3.01
CA THR A 100 -9.20 9.29 -4.00
C THR A 100 -9.35 7.77 -4.01
N ALA A 101 -8.25 7.02 -3.91
CA ALA A 101 -8.28 5.55 -3.88
C ALA A 101 -8.94 5.03 -2.60
N ILE A 102 -8.58 5.59 -1.42
CA ILE A 102 -9.18 5.25 -0.11
C ILE A 102 -10.70 5.45 -0.16
N ARG A 103 -11.16 6.62 -0.59
CA ARG A 103 -12.60 6.94 -0.68
C ARG A 103 -13.36 5.96 -1.56
N LYS A 104 -12.79 5.57 -2.71
CA LYS A 104 -13.41 4.58 -3.61
C LYS A 104 -13.40 3.17 -3.03
N ALA A 105 -12.30 2.77 -2.39
CA ALA A 105 -12.20 1.47 -1.74
C ALA A 105 -13.22 1.33 -0.61
N SER A 106 -13.32 2.33 0.27
CA SER A 106 -14.27 2.36 1.38
C SER A 106 -15.72 2.25 0.89
N ARG A 107 -16.08 3.01 -0.17
CA ARG A 107 -17.41 2.92 -0.79
C ARG A 107 -17.70 1.52 -1.34
N LYS A 108 -16.71 0.90 -1.97
CA LYS A 108 -16.87 -0.44 -2.56
C LYS A 108 -17.00 -1.52 -1.50
N LEU A 109 -16.33 -1.37 -0.36
CA LEU A 109 -16.43 -2.30 0.78
C LEU A 109 -17.66 -2.06 1.65
N GLY A 110 -18.23 -0.85 1.61
CA GLY A 110 -19.27 -0.43 2.54
C GLY A 110 -18.74 -0.18 3.96
N ASP A 111 -17.42 -0.07 4.12
CA ASP A 111 -16.76 0.18 5.41
C ASP A 111 -15.59 1.18 5.21
N TRP A 112 -15.32 2.00 6.21
CA TRP A 112 -14.18 2.90 6.24
C TRP A 112 -12.86 2.17 6.57
N ARG A 113 -12.92 1.00 7.20
CA ARG A 113 -11.77 0.17 7.52
C ARG A 113 -11.31 -0.60 6.29
N LEU A 114 -10.05 -0.40 5.92
CA LEU A 114 -9.40 -1.07 4.79
C LEU A 114 -8.43 -2.14 5.32
N GLU A 115 -8.83 -2.83 6.39
CA GLU A 115 -8.11 -3.98 6.94
C GLU A 115 -7.96 -5.05 5.83
N GLU A 116 -6.84 -5.77 5.81
CA GLU A 116 -6.47 -6.74 4.77
C GLU A 116 -6.24 -6.13 3.36
N CYS A 117 -6.23 -4.80 3.24
CA CYS A 117 -5.92 -4.14 1.98
C CYS A 117 -4.44 -3.78 1.87
N THR A 118 -3.91 -3.88 0.66
CA THR A 118 -2.61 -3.31 0.29
C THR A 118 -2.82 -2.09 -0.60
N LEU A 119 -2.17 -0.99 -0.26
CA LEU A 119 -2.13 0.24 -1.04
C LEU A 119 -0.82 0.29 -1.82
N TYR A 120 -0.90 0.51 -3.12
CA TYR A 120 0.23 0.74 -4.01
C TYR A 120 0.18 2.17 -4.53
N VAL A 121 1.27 2.92 -4.39
CA VAL A 121 1.37 4.32 -4.82
C VAL A 121 2.71 4.57 -5.49
N THR A 122 2.74 5.42 -6.49
CA THR A 122 3.95 5.68 -7.31
C THR A 122 4.93 6.68 -6.71
N LEU A 123 4.57 7.30 -5.60
CA LEU A 123 5.40 8.22 -4.82
C LEU A 123 5.07 8.05 -3.35
N GLU A 124 6.07 8.20 -2.49
CA GLU A 124 5.89 8.12 -1.04
C GLU A 124 4.79 9.08 -0.55
N PRO A 125 3.82 8.61 0.27
CA PRO A 125 2.71 9.43 0.72
C PRO A 125 3.17 10.63 1.55
N CYS A 126 2.62 11.80 1.26
CA CYS A 126 2.80 13.00 2.08
C CYS A 126 2.12 12.84 3.46
N GLN A 127 2.37 13.75 4.40
CA GLN A 127 1.83 13.69 5.77
C GLN A 127 0.30 13.54 5.82
N MET A 128 -0.43 14.27 4.97
CA MET A 128 -1.89 14.16 4.88
C MET A 128 -2.33 12.75 4.44
N CYS A 129 -1.71 12.22 3.38
CA CYS A 129 -2.03 10.90 2.86
C CYS A 129 -1.61 9.78 3.83
N ALA A 130 -0.44 9.90 4.45
CA ALA A 130 0.02 8.98 5.49
C ALA A 130 -0.97 8.93 6.67
N GLY A 131 -1.44 10.10 7.13
CA GLY A 131 -2.49 10.18 8.15
C GLY A 131 -3.79 9.48 7.73
N ALA A 132 -4.24 9.71 6.50
CA ALA A 132 -5.44 9.05 5.97
C ALA A 132 -5.28 7.53 5.85
N ILE A 133 -4.10 7.04 5.42
CA ILE A 133 -3.76 5.63 5.33
C ILE A 133 -3.84 4.96 6.71
N VAL A 134 -3.24 5.58 7.73
CA VAL A 134 -3.28 5.09 9.11
C VAL A 134 -4.72 5.07 9.65
N GLN A 135 -5.47 6.15 9.46
CA GLN A 135 -6.86 6.25 9.92
C GLN A 135 -7.77 5.23 9.23
N SER A 136 -7.55 4.94 7.96
CA SER A 136 -8.32 3.94 7.22
C SER A 136 -7.87 2.48 7.47
N ARG A 137 -6.89 2.27 8.34
CA ARG A 137 -6.39 0.94 8.74
C ARG A 137 -5.89 0.07 7.59
N VAL A 138 -5.28 0.68 6.59
CA VAL A 138 -4.62 -0.08 5.51
C VAL A 138 -3.52 -0.97 6.10
N ALA A 139 -3.54 -2.25 5.74
CA ALA A 139 -2.63 -3.24 6.33
C ALA A 139 -1.19 -3.13 5.79
N ARG A 140 -1.02 -2.74 4.53
CA ARG A 140 0.29 -2.66 3.86
C ARG A 140 0.33 -1.53 2.84
N VAL A 141 1.47 -0.83 2.79
CA VAL A 141 1.76 0.20 1.79
C VAL A 141 3.01 -0.21 1.00
N VAL A 142 2.96 -0.02 -0.32
CA VAL A 142 4.08 -0.19 -1.26
C VAL A 142 4.19 1.10 -2.07
N ALA A 143 5.34 1.77 -1.97
CA ALA A 143 5.69 2.98 -2.71
C ALA A 143 6.96 2.76 -3.53
#